data_e3fb4b4384ba3637a6ac743a0b25b5b2
#
_entry.id   e3fb4b4384ba3637a6ac743a0b25b5b2
#
_cell.length_a   1.000
_cell.length_b   1.000
_cell.length_c   1.000
_cell.angle_alpha   90.00
_cell.angle_beta   90.00
_cell.angle_gamma   90.00
#
_symmetry.space_group_name_H-M   'P 1'
#
loop_
_entity.id
_entity.type
_entity.pdbx_description
1 polymer ?
#
loop_
_entity_poly.entity_id
_entity_poly.type
_entity_poly.pdbx_seq_one_letter_code
_entity_poly.pdbx_strand_id
1 'polypeptide(L)'
;MNKSVFIDYFNGELPEKQEKDLLDWVEQSEENYQELLRERKLWDLLTLSDASKNTENKIDFQQTNRFRRAIYNAGKVAAIFIVAFGLGTLFKTNLGLQIPTTKFNKVEVPRGQRVLITLVDGTKVWVNAKSKFTFPDHFEKDNRTVQLDGEAYFDVVHNEKVPFIVKTSKYQIKVLGTRFNVNAYQNSTNFETTLVEGRVLLKTNEPGSLTIELKPDEQYSENNGSGKYLIKKVATKEDISWIDGVYTFDDQSFSAIVQQLERYYDTKIVVNYPQILDYHFTGKFRYRDPLTVILDVVKQNKAFTYKQVGNKIIINR
;
A
#
# COMPACT_ATOMS: atom_id res chain seq x y z
N MET A 1 13.59 -0.93 -36.14
CA MET A 1 12.24 -1.51 -36.28
C MET A 1 11.39 -0.67 -37.24
N ASN A 2 10.38 -1.24 -37.91
CA ASN A 2 9.54 -0.44 -38.83
C ASN A 2 8.58 0.46 -38.02
N LYS A 3 8.45 1.74 -38.42
CA LYS A 3 7.62 2.74 -37.72
C LYS A 3 6.13 2.36 -37.64
N SER A 4 5.61 1.63 -38.61
CA SER A 4 4.23 1.14 -38.58
C SER A 4 3.93 0.23 -37.38
N VAL A 5 4.90 -0.59 -36.95
CA VAL A 5 4.77 -1.52 -35.83
C VAL A 5 4.55 -0.75 -34.52
N PHE A 6 5.23 0.37 -34.31
CA PHE A 6 5.04 1.22 -33.14
C PHE A 6 3.65 1.89 -33.13
N ILE A 7 3.17 2.35 -34.29
CA ILE A 7 1.85 2.98 -34.43
C ILE A 7 0.76 1.97 -34.10
N ASP A 8 0.83 0.75 -34.69
CA ASP A 8 -0.15 -0.32 -34.45
C ASP A 8 -0.12 -0.77 -32.98
N TYR A 9 1.06 -0.80 -32.34
CA TYR A 9 1.22 -1.10 -30.92
C TYR A 9 0.56 -0.05 -30.04
N PHE A 10 0.76 1.26 -30.33
CA PHE A 10 0.18 2.35 -29.55
C PHE A 10 -1.33 2.48 -29.72
N ASN A 11 -1.86 2.04 -30.84
CA ASN A 11 -3.30 1.95 -31.10
C ASN A 11 -3.95 0.71 -30.48
N GLY A 12 -3.16 -0.27 -30.01
CA GLY A 12 -3.67 -1.56 -29.51
C GLY A 12 -4.14 -2.50 -30.63
N GLU A 13 -3.64 -2.30 -31.85
CA GLU A 13 -4.02 -3.08 -33.04
C GLU A 13 -2.96 -4.09 -33.46
N LEU A 14 -1.82 -4.19 -32.72
CA LEU A 14 -0.74 -5.10 -33.04
C LEU A 14 -1.12 -6.54 -32.65
N PRO A 15 -0.96 -7.53 -33.54
CA PRO A 15 -1.20 -8.95 -33.22
C PRO A 15 -0.26 -9.45 -32.12
N GLU A 16 -0.77 -10.28 -31.20
CA GLU A 16 -0.09 -10.77 -29.98
C GLU A 16 1.32 -11.33 -30.24
N LYS A 17 1.52 -12.02 -31.35
CA LYS A 17 2.85 -12.54 -31.74
C LYS A 17 3.84 -11.42 -32.06
N GLN A 18 3.39 -10.38 -32.76
CA GLN A 18 4.26 -9.25 -33.14
C GLN A 18 4.47 -8.29 -31.96
N GLU A 19 3.52 -8.21 -31.04
CA GLU A 19 3.66 -7.49 -29.78
C GLU A 19 4.77 -8.12 -28.93
N LYS A 20 4.79 -9.44 -28.82
CA LYS A 20 5.85 -10.16 -28.13
C LYS A 20 7.22 -9.94 -28.80
N ASP A 21 7.30 -10.03 -30.13
CA ASP A 21 8.54 -9.77 -30.87
C ASP A 21 9.04 -8.33 -30.67
N LEU A 22 8.13 -7.36 -30.55
CA LEU A 22 8.46 -5.96 -30.24
C LEU A 22 9.02 -5.83 -28.81
N LEU A 23 8.35 -6.43 -27.82
CA LEU A 23 8.80 -6.38 -26.43
C LEU A 23 10.16 -7.07 -26.25
N ASP A 24 10.36 -8.22 -26.86
CA ASP A 24 11.64 -8.93 -26.86
C ASP A 24 12.75 -8.07 -27.52
N TRP A 25 12.43 -7.33 -28.59
CA TRP A 25 13.36 -6.41 -29.23
C TRP A 25 13.68 -5.20 -28.31
N VAL A 26 12.71 -4.65 -27.60
CA VAL A 26 12.90 -3.53 -26.67
C VAL A 26 13.83 -3.94 -25.51
N GLU A 27 13.71 -5.17 -25.00
CA GLU A 27 14.53 -5.69 -23.91
C GLU A 27 15.99 -5.98 -24.30
N GLN A 28 16.29 -6.07 -25.63
CA GLN A 28 17.63 -6.39 -26.09
C GLN A 28 18.66 -5.27 -25.86
N SER A 29 18.25 -4.00 -25.83
CA SER A 29 19.19 -2.90 -25.59
C SER A 29 18.50 -1.65 -25.08
N GLU A 30 19.22 -0.84 -24.31
CA GLU A 30 18.76 0.50 -23.86
C GLU A 30 18.43 1.43 -25.06
N GLU A 31 19.15 1.30 -26.18
CA GLU A 31 18.91 2.07 -27.40
C GLU A 31 17.54 1.78 -27.99
N ASN A 32 17.11 0.51 -28.01
CA ASN A 32 15.80 0.08 -28.48
C ASN A 32 14.68 0.60 -27.59
N TYR A 33 14.89 0.61 -26.28
CA TYR A 33 13.95 1.19 -25.33
C TYR A 33 13.79 2.71 -25.55
N GLN A 34 14.89 3.43 -25.76
CA GLN A 34 14.85 4.87 -26.05
C GLN A 34 14.19 5.18 -27.41
N GLU A 35 14.31 4.28 -28.40
CA GLU A 35 13.61 4.40 -29.67
C GLU A 35 12.09 4.27 -29.49
N LEU A 36 11.62 3.29 -28.71
CA LEU A 36 10.20 3.13 -28.37
C LEU A 36 9.63 4.39 -27.69
N LEU A 37 10.35 4.95 -26.71
CA LEU A 37 9.93 6.16 -26.02
C LEU A 37 9.87 7.39 -26.94
N ARG A 38 10.78 7.51 -27.90
CA ARG A 38 10.80 8.58 -28.90
C ARG A 38 9.59 8.50 -29.83
N GLU A 39 9.29 7.31 -30.37
CA GLU A 39 8.14 7.09 -31.25
C GLU A 39 6.82 7.27 -30.49
N ARG A 40 6.73 6.88 -29.20
CA ARG A 40 5.58 7.15 -28.34
C ARG A 40 5.32 8.65 -28.19
N LYS A 41 6.36 9.43 -27.94
CA LYS A 41 6.25 10.89 -27.78
C LYS A 41 5.77 11.56 -29.08
N LEU A 42 6.22 11.08 -30.22
CA LEU A 42 5.76 11.57 -31.53
C LEU A 42 4.28 11.24 -31.77
N TRP A 43 3.86 10.04 -31.42
CA TRP A 43 2.47 9.61 -31.53
C TRP A 43 1.54 10.45 -30.64
N ASP A 44 1.91 10.71 -29.39
CA ASP A 44 1.15 11.56 -28.47
C ASP A 44 1.01 13.00 -29.00
N LEU A 45 2.05 13.56 -29.63
CA LEU A 45 1.99 14.89 -30.23
C LEU A 45 1.06 14.96 -31.45
N LEU A 46 1.02 13.92 -32.28
CA LEU A 46 0.15 13.84 -33.44
C LEU A 46 -1.33 13.69 -33.05
N THR A 47 -1.62 12.84 -32.06
CA THR A 47 -3.01 12.62 -31.58
C THR A 47 -3.58 13.85 -30.87
N LEU A 48 -2.75 14.63 -30.16
CA LEU A 48 -3.17 15.88 -29.55
C LEU A 48 -3.40 17.01 -30.58
N SER A 49 -2.71 17.00 -31.73
CA SER A 49 -2.86 18.01 -32.78
C SER A 49 -4.15 17.84 -33.61
N ASP A 50 -4.65 16.63 -33.77
CA ASP A 50 -5.90 16.35 -34.47
C ASP A 50 -7.15 16.66 -33.62
N ALA A 51 -7.06 16.62 -32.31
CA ALA A 51 -8.14 17.04 -31.42
C ALA A 51 -8.42 18.55 -31.43
N SER A 52 -7.47 19.38 -31.90
CA SER A 52 -7.60 20.84 -31.91
C SER A 52 -8.23 21.39 -33.19
N LYS A 53 -8.43 20.60 -34.24
CA LYS A 53 -8.92 21.08 -35.54
C LYS A 53 -10.43 21.04 -35.76
N ASN A 54 -11.21 20.54 -34.81
CA ASN A 54 -12.66 20.34 -34.98
C ASN A 54 -13.57 21.32 -34.23
N THR A 55 -13.13 22.55 -33.97
CA THR A 55 -14.00 23.59 -33.38
C THR A 55 -13.86 24.93 -34.06
N GLU A 56 -14.27 25.02 -35.32
CA GLU A 56 -14.67 26.30 -35.92
C GLU A 56 -16.15 26.24 -36.34
N ASN A 57 -17.05 26.59 -35.43
CA ASN A 57 -18.42 26.96 -35.78
C ASN A 57 -18.54 28.47 -35.86
N LYS A 58 -18.78 28.97 -37.08
CA LYS A 58 -19.13 30.35 -37.39
C LYS A 58 -20.44 30.75 -36.71
N ILE A 59 -20.38 31.84 -35.94
CA ILE A 59 -21.57 32.48 -35.34
C ILE A 59 -22.08 33.52 -36.33
N ASP A 60 -23.27 33.30 -36.87
CA ASP A 60 -24.00 34.21 -37.74
C ASP A 60 -24.83 35.20 -36.91
N PHE A 61 -24.65 36.53 -37.19
CA PHE A 61 -25.15 37.61 -36.36
C PHE A 61 -26.39 38.27 -37.02
N GLN A 62 -27.54 37.60 -36.91
CA GLN A 62 -28.82 38.26 -37.17
C GLN A 62 -29.95 37.62 -36.36
N GLN A 63 -30.29 38.27 -35.20
CA GLN A 63 -31.67 38.31 -34.67
C GLN A 63 -31.77 39.00 -33.31
N THR A 64 -31.90 40.31 -33.31
CA THR A 64 -31.89 41.12 -32.06
C THR A 64 -33.24 41.20 -31.33
N ASN A 65 -34.32 40.65 -31.81
CA ASN A 65 -35.64 40.73 -31.14
C ASN A 65 -36.16 39.45 -30.44
N ARG A 66 -35.60 38.31 -30.75
CA ARG A 66 -35.88 37.08 -30.00
C ARG A 66 -35.08 36.95 -28.68
N PHE A 67 -33.93 37.61 -28.60
CA PHE A 67 -33.02 37.57 -27.45
C PHE A 67 -33.63 38.25 -26.21
N ARG A 68 -34.33 39.39 -26.34
CA ARG A 68 -34.96 40.08 -25.20
C ARG A 68 -36.06 39.25 -24.51
N ARG A 69 -36.88 38.51 -25.29
CA ARG A 69 -37.88 37.62 -24.72
C ARG A 69 -37.27 36.36 -24.08
N ALA A 70 -36.17 35.81 -24.63
CA ALA A 70 -35.43 34.71 -24.09
C ALA A 70 -34.76 35.08 -22.76
N ILE A 71 -34.15 36.26 -22.65
CA ILE A 71 -33.52 36.76 -21.41
C ILE A 71 -34.57 36.99 -20.31
N TYR A 72 -35.77 37.50 -20.65
CA TYR A 72 -36.82 37.74 -19.67
C TYR A 72 -37.38 36.40 -19.13
N ASN A 73 -37.53 35.37 -19.97
CA ASN A 73 -37.94 34.03 -19.55
C ASN A 73 -36.83 33.28 -18.83
N ALA A 74 -35.57 33.45 -19.23
CA ALA A 74 -34.42 32.89 -18.54
C ALA A 74 -34.26 33.48 -17.11
N GLY A 75 -34.56 34.79 -16.97
CA GLY A 75 -34.57 35.46 -15.66
C GLY A 75 -35.63 34.91 -14.71
N LYS A 76 -36.81 34.53 -15.21
CA LYS A 76 -37.86 33.92 -14.37
C LYS A 76 -37.44 32.50 -13.95
N VAL A 77 -36.84 31.73 -14.83
CA VAL A 77 -36.32 30.39 -14.51
C VAL A 77 -35.17 30.47 -13.52
N ALA A 78 -34.25 31.43 -13.71
CA ALA A 78 -33.13 31.66 -12.77
C ALA A 78 -33.63 32.08 -11.39
N ALA A 79 -34.69 32.93 -11.29
CA ALA A 79 -35.28 33.33 -10.03
C ALA A 79 -35.90 32.12 -9.27
N ILE A 80 -36.55 31.20 -10.01
CA ILE A 80 -37.10 29.95 -9.41
C ILE A 80 -35.97 29.08 -8.87
N PHE A 81 -34.84 28.96 -9.62
CA PHE A 81 -33.67 28.20 -9.15
C PHE A 81 -33.00 28.84 -7.95
N ILE A 82 -32.92 30.19 -7.90
CA ILE A 82 -32.35 30.91 -6.74
C ILE A 82 -33.24 30.70 -5.50
N VAL A 83 -34.57 30.80 -5.66
CA VAL A 83 -35.51 30.58 -4.56
C VAL A 83 -35.49 29.09 -4.14
N ALA A 84 -35.45 28.16 -5.08
CA ALA A 84 -35.36 26.71 -4.77
C ALA A 84 -34.05 26.39 -4.11
N PHE A 85 -32.92 26.96 -4.56
CA PHE A 85 -31.61 26.80 -3.95
C PHE A 85 -31.58 27.43 -2.53
N GLY A 86 -32.13 28.64 -2.39
CA GLY A 86 -32.23 29.31 -1.08
C GLY A 86 -33.12 28.53 -0.09
N LEU A 87 -34.29 28.04 -0.55
CA LEU A 87 -35.11 27.14 0.25
C LEU A 87 -34.41 25.82 0.52
N GLY A 88 -33.70 25.23 -0.44
CA GLY A 88 -32.91 24.01 -0.29
C GLY A 88 -31.80 24.15 0.74
N THR A 89 -31.11 25.28 0.79
CA THR A 89 -30.10 25.56 1.82
C THR A 89 -30.71 25.76 3.19
N LEU A 90 -31.84 26.46 3.29
CA LEU A 90 -32.61 26.63 4.56
C LEU A 90 -33.18 25.30 5.05
N PHE A 91 -33.66 24.43 4.13
CA PHE A 91 -34.10 23.08 4.48
C PHE A 91 -32.93 22.20 4.95
N LYS A 92 -31.76 22.32 4.31
CA LYS A 92 -30.56 21.56 4.70
C LYS A 92 -30.06 21.90 6.11
N THR A 93 -30.18 23.19 6.51
CA THR A 93 -29.80 23.63 7.86
C THR A 93 -30.84 23.24 8.92
N ASN A 94 -32.12 23.10 8.55
CA ASN A 94 -33.18 22.74 9.50
C ASN A 94 -33.45 21.24 9.60
N LEU A 95 -33.01 20.42 8.59
CA LEU A 95 -33.22 18.97 8.62
C LEU A 95 -32.22 18.23 9.48
N GLY A 96 -31.27 18.92 10.15
CA GLY A 96 -30.37 18.27 11.09
C GLY A 96 -29.69 17.00 10.49
N LEU A 97 -29.42 16.99 9.18
CA LEU A 97 -28.62 15.94 8.58
C LEU A 97 -27.23 16.02 9.20
N GLN A 98 -27.14 15.55 10.43
CA GLN A 98 -25.86 15.20 11.02
C GLN A 98 -25.28 14.14 10.07
N ILE A 99 -24.42 14.57 9.17
CA ILE A 99 -23.52 13.64 8.51
C ILE A 99 -22.77 12.97 9.66
N PRO A 100 -22.98 11.69 9.91
CA PRO A 100 -22.28 11.03 11.01
C PRO A 100 -20.79 11.22 10.77
N THR A 101 -20.17 12.05 11.59
CA THR A 101 -18.71 12.22 11.54
C THR A 101 -18.12 10.93 12.08
N THR A 102 -17.60 10.09 11.19
CA THR A 102 -16.90 8.87 11.56
C THR A 102 -15.77 9.23 12.52
N LYS A 103 -15.86 8.73 13.75
CA LYS A 103 -14.79 8.89 14.74
C LYS A 103 -13.75 7.79 14.50
N PHE A 104 -12.49 8.17 14.57
CA PHE A 104 -11.39 7.22 14.44
C PHE A 104 -10.81 6.91 15.81
N ASN A 105 -10.69 5.62 16.09
CA ASN A 105 -9.96 5.09 17.22
C ASN A 105 -8.51 4.85 16.80
N LYS A 106 -7.57 5.21 17.66
CA LYS A 106 -6.15 4.99 17.45
C LYS A 106 -5.59 4.17 18.61
N VAL A 107 -4.97 3.05 18.28
CA VAL A 107 -4.26 2.19 19.23
C VAL A 107 -2.78 2.24 18.91
N GLU A 108 -1.98 2.60 19.90
CA GLU A 108 -0.51 2.54 19.85
C GLU A 108 -0.06 1.43 20.80
N VAL A 109 0.59 0.41 20.24
CA VAL A 109 1.06 -0.74 21.02
C VAL A 109 2.47 -0.45 21.51
N PRO A 110 2.70 -0.48 22.84
CA PRO A 110 4.02 -0.29 23.40
C PRO A 110 5.02 -1.36 22.94
N ARG A 111 6.29 -1.12 23.18
CA ARG A 111 7.36 -2.10 22.95
C ARG A 111 7.06 -3.37 23.75
N GLY A 112 7.37 -4.51 23.14
CA GLY A 112 7.22 -5.79 23.80
C GLY A 112 5.79 -6.23 24.09
N GLN A 113 4.78 -5.51 23.66
CA GLN A 113 3.38 -5.84 23.86
C GLN A 113 2.71 -6.22 22.53
N ARG A 114 1.60 -6.91 22.66
CA ARG A 114 0.71 -7.27 21.54
C ARG A 114 -0.72 -7.07 22.01
N VAL A 115 -1.57 -6.62 21.12
CA VAL A 115 -2.99 -6.37 21.43
C VAL A 115 -3.86 -7.08 20.40
N LEU A 116 -4.88 -7.78 20.87
CA LEU A 116 -5.97 -8.29 20.04
C LEU A 116 -7.12 -7.29 20.06
N ILE A 117 -7.56 -6.85 18.88
CA ILE A 117 -8.68 -5.94 18.68
C ILE A 117 -9.74 -6.68 17.86
N THR A 118 -10.98 -6.63 18.31
CA THR A 118 -12.12 -7.07 17.50
C THR A 118 -12.83 -5.82 17.00
N LEU A 119 -12.89 -5.67 15.68
CA LEU A 119 -13.56 -4.54 15.02
C LEU A 119 -15.09 -4.73 15.02
N VAL A 120 -15.80 -3.68 14.66
CA VAL A 120 -17.27 -3.67 14.66
C VAL A 120 -17.91 -4.69 13.70
N ASP A 121 -17.21 -5.08 12.64
CA ASP A 121 -17.62 -6.12 11.69
C ASP A 121 -17.26 -7.56 12.13
N GLY A 122 -16.66 -7.71 13.31
CA GLY A 122 -16.19 -8.98 13.85
C GLY A 122 -14.77 -9.38 13.38
N THR A 123 -14.13 -8.59 12.51
CA THR A 123 -12.74 -8.81 12.09
C THR A 123 -11.83 -8.75 13.31
N LYS A 124 -10.92 -9.73 13.43
CA LYS A 124 -9.92 -9.79 14.49
C LYS A 124 -8.58 -9.30 13.96
N VAL A 125 -7.94 -8.43 14.72
CA VAL A 125 -6.64 -7.84 14.37
C VAL A 125 -5.68 -8.01 15.55
N TRP A 126 -4.64 -8.80 15.36
CA TRP A 126 -3.51 -8.86 16.30
C TRP A 126 -2.52 -7.78 15.87
N VAL A 127 -2.25 -6.83 16.75
CA VAL A 127 -1.35 -5.71 16.49
C VAL A 127 -0.07 -5.93 17.28
N ASN A 128 1.08 -5.93 16.59
CA ASN A 128 2.38 -6.23 17.17
C ASN A 128 3.02 -4.99 17.85
N ALA A 129 4.14 -5.21 18.53
CA ALA A 129 4.89 -4.20 19.26
C ALA A 129 5.26 -2.98 18.39
N LYS A 130 5.22 -1.76 18.98
CA LYS A 130 5.52 -0.47 18.31
C LYS A 130 4.66 -0.16 17.08
N SER A 131 3.52 -0.79 16.94
CA SER A 131 2.59 -0.52 15.86
C SER A 131 1.56 0.51 16.26
N LYS A 132 1.09 1.26 15.26
CA LYS A 132 -0.03 2.19 15.34
C LYS A 132 -1.12 1.70 14.42
N PHE A 133 -2.28 1.45 14.98
CA PHE A 133 -3.45 0.98 14.25
C PHE A 133 -4.59 1.96 14.43
N THR A 134 -5.15 2.43 13.30
CA THR A 134 -6.25 3.40 13.28
C THR A 134 -7.43 2.80 12.53
N PHE A 135 -8.59 2.81 13.16
CA PHE A 135 -9.82 2.26 12.61
C PHE A 135 -11.04 3.11 13.02
N PRO A 136 -12.10 3.16 12.20
CA PRO A 136 -13.31 3.90 12.53
C PRO A 136 -14.14 3.18 13.58
N ASP A 137 -14.98 3.92 14.28
CA ASP A 137 -16.00 3.38 15.20
C ASP A 137 -17.10 2.60 14.44
N HIS A 138 -17.34 2.93 13.17
CA HIS A 138 -18.20 2.20 12.25
C HIS A 138 -17.65 2.33 10.83
N PHE A 139 -17.81 1.29 10.02
CA PHE A 139 -17.37 1.30 8.64
C PHE A 139 -18.36 1.99 7.72
N GLU A 140 -17.87 2.52 6.61
CA GLU A 140 -18.69 3.08 5.55
C GLU A 140 -19.47 1.97 4.82
N LYS A 141 -20.46 2.39 4.02
CA LYS A 141 -21.31 1.45 3.29
C LYS A 141 -20.54 0.68 2.20
N ASP A 142 -19.53 1.32 1.62
CA ASP A 142 -18.84 0.84 0.43
C ASP A 142 -17.46 0.21 0.71
N ASN A 143 -16.91 0.44 1.91
CA ASN A 143 -15.60 -0.10 2.28
C ASN A 143 -15.39 -0.16 3.80
N ARG A 144 -14.46 -1.04 4.21
CA ARG A 144 -13.99 -1.22 5.57
C ARG A 144 -12.51 -0.82 5.62
N THR A 145 -12.25 0.48 5.75
CA THR A 145 -10.87 1.00 5.69
C THR A 145 -10.27 1.18 7.08
N VAL A 146 -9.04 0.67 7.24
CA VAL A 146 -8.19 0.84 8.42
C VAL A 146 -6.80 1.32 8.00
N GLN A 147 -6.01 1.85 8.94
CA GLN A 147 -4.64 2.31 8.70
C GLN A 147 -3.68 1.59 9.64
N LEU A 148 -2.52 1.21 9.12
CA LEU A 148 -1.46 0.53 9.85
C LEU A 148 -0.10 1.19 9.60
N ASP A 149 0.59 1.54 10.68
CA ASP A 149 2.03 1.78 10.73
C ASP A 149 2.62 0.78 11.72
N GLY A 150 3.28 -0.26 11.23
CA GLY A 150 3.76 -1.35 12.05
C GLY A 150 3.42 -2.73 11.49
N GLU A 151 3.25 -3.70 12.38
CA GLU A 151 2.91 -5.07 12.01
C GLU A 151 1.58 -5.50 12.63
N ALA A 152 0.73 -6.11 11.80
CA ALA A 152 -0.52 -6.68 12.26
C ALA A 152 -0.92 -7.91 11.42
N TYR A 153 -1.54 -8.87 12.11
CA TYR A 153 -2.21 -10.01 11.50
C TYR A 153 -3.72 -9.77 11.53
N PHE A 154 -4.34 -10.02 10.39
CA PHE A 154 -5.76 -9.80 10.16
C PHE A 154 -6.47 -11.14 9.91
N ASP A 155 -7.54 -11.38 10.65
CA ASP A 155 -8.54 -12.42 10.36
C ASP A 155 -9.84 -11.72 9.99
N VAL A 156 -9.98 -11.43 8.69
CA VAL A 156 -11.05 -10.56 8.17
C VAL A 156 -12.30 -11.35 7.90
N VAL A 157 -13.41 -10.89 8.47
CA VAL A 157 -14.75 -11.45 8.21
C VAL A 157 -15.10 -11.30 6.73
N HIS A 158 -15.53 -12.40 6.11
CA HIS A 158 -15.84 -12.46 4.69
C HIS A 158 -17.04 -11.58 4.33
N ASN A 159 -16.85 -10.70 3.32
CA ASN A 159 -17.91 -9.89 2.73
C ASN A 159 -17.54 -9.49 1.29
N GLU A 160 -18.20 -10.11 0.32
CA GLU A 160 -17.93 -9.86 -1.11
C GLU A 160 -18.35 -8.46 -1.58
N LYS A 161 -19.34 -7.84 -0.91
CA LYS A 161 -19.90 -6.56 -1.32
C LYS A 161 -19.13 -5.37 -0.78
N VAL A 162 -18.53 -5.51 0.41
CA VAL A 162 -17.86 -4.42 1.12
C VAL A 162 -16.41 -4.84 1.42
N PRO A 163 -15.45 -4.46 0.57
CA PRO A 163 -14.05 -4.85 0.74
C PRO A 163 -13.44 -4.27 2.02
N PHE A 164 -12.49 -5.01 2.61
CA PHE A 164 -11.65 -4.56 3.69
C PHE A 164 -10.33 -4.04 3.12
N ILE A 165 -9.92 -2.84 3.54
CA ILE A 165 -8.75 -2.14 2.99
C ILE A 165 -7.82 -1.75 4.13
N VAL A 166 -6.59 -2.28 4.11
CA VAL A 166 -5.51 -1.84 4.99
C VAL A 166 -4.65 -0.83 4.25
N LYS A 167 -4.62 0.40 4.74
CA LYS A 167 -3.74 1.46 4.21
C LYS A 167 -2.47 1.52 5.04
N THR A 168 -1.33 1.50 4.37
CA THR A 168 -0.01 1.75 4.94
C THR A 168 0.62 2.98 4.30
N SER A 169 1.83 3.36 4.69
CA SER A 169 2.54 4.49 4.09
C SER A 169 2.75 4.34 2.58
N LYS A 170 3.03 3.11 2.11
CA LYS A 170 3.38 2.84 0.70
C LYS A 170 2.31 2.06 -0.06
N TYR A 171 1.52 1.23 0.62
CA TYR A 171 0.66 0.23 -0.01
C TYR A 171 -0.77 0.30 0.51
N GLN A 172 -1.69 -0.11 -0.34
CA GLN A 172 -3.05 -0.47 0.00
C GLN A 172 -3.24 -1.98 -0.23
N ILE A 173 -3.73 -2.67 0.79
CA ILE A 173 -4.03 -4.10 0.76
C ILE A 173 -5.55 -4.24 0.78
N LYS A 174 -6.13 -4.80 -0.28
CA LYS A 174 -7.57 -5.00 -0.42
C LYS A 174 -7.91 -6.48 -0.36
N VAL A 175 -8.87 -6.84 0.50
CA VAL A 175 -9.34 -8.21 0.71
C VAL A 175 -10.85 -8.25 0.86
N LEU A 176 -11.47 -9.44 0.70
CA LEU A 176 -12.90 -9.65 0.88
C LEU A 176 -13.22 -10.50 2.12
N GLY A 177 -12.29 -11.34 2.56
CA GLY A 177 -12.39 -12.26 3.69
C GLY A 177 -11.17 -13.15 3.67
N THR A 178 -10.16 -12.80 4.43
CA THR A 178 -8.79 -13.24 4.20
C THR A 178 -8.03 -13.23 5.51
N ARG A 179 -7.15 -14.19 5.69
CA ARG A 179 -6.17 -14.23 6.77
C ARG A 179 -4.80 -13.89 6.23
N PHE A 180 -4.20 -12.82 6.74
CA PHE A 180 -2.92 -12.33 6.22
C PHE A 180 -2.17 -11.51 7.26
N ASN A 181 -0.86 -11.48 7.13
CA ASN A 181 0.04 -10.64 7.91
C ASN A 181 0.54 -9.45 7.08
N VAL A 182 0.70 -8.30 7.70
CA VAL A 182 1.29 -7.09 7.10
C VAL A 182 2.36 -6.56 8.04
N ASN A 183 3.58 -6.41 7.52
CA ASN A 183 4.71 -5.78 8.19
C ASN A 183 5.10 -4.52 7.41
N ALA A 184 4.70 -3.36 7.94
CA ALA A 184 4.76 -2.06 7.27
C ALA A 184 5.21 -0.94 8.23
N TYR A 185 6.28 -1.17 9.00
CA TYR A 185 6.85 -0.11 9.86
C TYR A 185 7.45 1.01 9.01
N GLN A 186 7.04 2.26 9.25
CA GLN A 186 7.56 3.42 8.51
C GLN A 186 9.08 3.58 8.65
N ASN A 187 9.65 3.19 9.79
CA ASN A 187 11.10 3.25 10.06
C ASN A 187 11.86 2.05 9.50
N SER A 188 11.18 1.10 8.85
CA SER A 188 11.79 -0.03 8.17
C SER A 188 11.92 0.28 6.68
N THR A 189 13.01 -0.15 6.08
CA THR A 189 13.17 -0.15 4.62
C THR A 189 12.40 -1.28 3.96
N ASN A 190 11.97 -2.27 4.73
CA ASN A 190 11.30 -3.47 4.25
C ASN A 190 9.78 -3.34 4.44
N PHE A 191 9.04 -3.72 3.41
CA PHE A 191 7.61 -3.97 3.47
C PHE A 191 7.37 -5.43 3.14
N GLU A 192 6.54 -6.10 3.93
CA GLU A 192 6.19 -7.51 3.71
C GLU A 192 4.70 -7.73 3.94
N THR A 193 4.09 -8.57 3.13
CA THR A 193 2.74 -9.09 3.38
C THR A 193 2.66 -10.55 3.00
N THR A 194 2.14 -11.36 3.92
CA THR A 194 2.05 -12.82 3.78
C THR A 194 0.60 -13.24 3.79
N LEU A 195 0.18 -13.96 2.78
CA LEU A 195 -1.17 -14.50 2.68
C LEU A 195 -1.25 -15.91 3.26
N VAL A 196 -2.10 -16.07 4.26
CA VAL A 196 -2.38 -17.38 4.90
C VAL A 196 -3.56 -18.09 4.24
N GLU A 197 -4.68 -17.37 4.06
CA GLU A 197 -5.91 -17.92 3.50
C GLU A 197 -6.70 -16.84 2.76
N GLY A 198 -7.31 -17.20 1.64
CA GLY A 198 -8.13 -16.31 0.83
C GLY A 198 -7.36 -15.66 -0.32
N ARG A 199 -7.52 -14.35 -0.51
CA ARG A 199 -6.91 -13.58 -1.59
C ARG A 199 -6.52 -12.18 -1.11
N VAL A 200 -5.32 -11.73 -1.47
CA VAL A 200 -4.83 -10.37 -1.24
C VAL A 200 -4.60 -9.68 -2.57
N LEU A 201 -5.15 -8.48 -2.72
CA LEU A 201 -4.82 -7.55 -3.79
C LEU A 201 -3.98 -6.41 -3.20
N LEU A 202 -2.73 -6.33 -3.60
CA LEU A 202 -1.77 -5.32 -3.16
C LEU A 202 -1.57 -4.28 -4.25
N LYS A 203 -1.62 -3.00 -3.87
CA LYS A 203 -1.41 -1.87 -4.78
C LYS A 203 -0.55 -0.83 -4.09
N THR A 204 0.39 -0.19 -4.83
CA THR A 204 1.13 0.96 -4.29
C THR A 204 0.22 2.19 -4.24
N ASN A 205 0.58 3.18 -3.39
CA ASN A 205 -0.16 4.44 -3.30
C ASN A 205 0.09 5.37 -4.50
N GLU A 206 0.99 5.00 -5.41
CA GLU A 206 1.33 5.80 -6.59
C GLU A 206 0.29 5.65 -7.70
N PRO A 207 -0.02 6.73 -8.43
CA PRO A 207 -0.92 6.66 -9.58
C PRO A 207 -0.37 5.73 -10.68
N GLY A 208 -1.26 4.90 -11.26
CA GLY A 208 -0.87 3.99 -12.35
C GLY A 208 -0.16 2.71 -11.93
N SER A 209 -0.03 2.46 -10.61
CA SER A 209 0.63 1.26 -10.12
C SER A 209 -0.12 -0.03 -10.47
N LEU A 210 0.66 -1.07 -10.76
CA LEU A 210 0.14 -2.43 -10.97
C LEU A 210 -0.52 -2.95 -9.69
N THR A 211 -1.57 -3.74 -9.88
CA THR A 211 -2.16 -4.52 -8.79
C THR A 211 -1.51 -5.90 -8.77
N ILE A 212 -0.95 -6.27 -7.63
CA ILE A 212 -0.32 -7.56 -7.41
C ILE A 212 -1.31 -8.42 -6.63
N GLU A 213 -1.53 -9.64 -7.10
CA GLU A 213 -2.36 -10.63 -6.43
C GLU A 213 -1.49 -11.69 -5.77
N LEU A 214 -1.75 -11.97 -4.48
CA LEU A 214 -1.11 -13.07 -3.75
C LEU A 214 -2.07 -14.23 -3.61
N LYS A 215 -1.49 -15.44 -3.67
CA LYS A 215 -2.12 -16.72 -3.38
C LYS A 215 -1.74 -17.20 -1.98
N PRO A 216 -2.50 -18.13 -1.39
CA PRO A 216 -2.13 -18.76 -0.12
C PRO A 216 -0.68 -19.27 -0.12
N ASP A 217 -0.01 -19.07 1.00
CA ASP A 217 1.41 -19.38 1.25
C ASP A 217 2.40 -18.52 0.42
N GLU A 218 1.94 -17.41 -0.15
CA GLU A 218 2.83 -16.44 -0.79
C GLU A 218 3.08 -15.24 0.11
N GLN A 219 4.34 -14.79 0.10
CA GLN A 219 4.79 -13.54 0.71
C GLN A 219 5.31 -12.60 -0.37
N TYR A 220 4.76 -11.39 -0.39
CA TYR A 220 5.34 -10.25 -1.08
C TYR A 220 6.34 -9.56 -0.17
N SER A 221 7.53 -9.27 -0.67
CA SER A 221 8.52 -8.48 0.03
C SER A 221 9.13 -7.43 -0.87
N GLU A 222 9.25 -6.20 -0.39
CA GLU A 222 10.02 -5.12 -1.02
C GLU A 222 11.13 -4.72 -0.06
N ASN A 223 12.37 -4.69 -0.56
CA ASN A 223 13.54 -4.31 0.22
C ASN A 223 14.07 -2.94 -0.24
N ASN A 224 14.44 -2.08 0.74
CA ASN A 224 15.11 -0.80 0.55
C ASN A 224 14.37 0.27 -0.27
N GLY A 225 13.05 0.18 -0.45
CA GLY A 225 12.30 1.17 -1.22
C GLY A 225 12.75 1.29 -2.68
N SER A 226 13.41 0.25 -3.19
CA SER A 226 14.00 0.23 -4.54
C SER A 226 12.97 0.03 -5.66
N GLY A 227 11.69 -0.21 -5.29
CA GLY A 227 10.65 -0.64 -6.22
C GLY A 227 10.81 -2.07 -6.72
N LYS A 228 11.92 -2.74 -6.36
CA LYS A 228 12.12 -4.16 -6.66
C LYS A 228 11.46 -4.99 -5.58
N TYR A 229 10.59 -5.88 -5.99
CA TYR A 229 9.88 -6.78 -5.09
C TYR A 229 10.15 -8.25 -5.45
N LEU A 230 9.91 -9.11 -4.49
CA LEU A 230 9.97 -10.55 -4.62
C LEU A 230 8.66 -11.15 -4.12
N ILE A 231 8.13 -12.14 -4.84
CA ILE A 231 7.06 -13.00 -4.36
C ILE A 231 7.65 -14.39 -4.20
N LYS A 232 7.59 -14.93 -2.98
CA LYS A 232 8.09 -16.26 -2.64
C LYS A 232 7.06 -17.06 -1.88
N LYS A 233 7.14 -18.39 -1.96
CA LYS A 233 6.40 -19.29 -1.08
C LYS A 233 7.07 -19.35 0.28
N VAL A 234 6.27 -19.28 1.34
CA VAL A 234 6.74 -19.29 2.72
C VAL A 234 5.94 -20.26 3.58
N ALA A 235 6.52 -20.69 4.69
CA ALA A 235 5.80 -21.41 5.73
C ALA A 235 5.02 -20.41 6.59
N THR A 236 3.79 -20.11 6.22
CA THR A 236 2.96 -19.07 6.85
C THR A 236 2.85 -19.18 8.36
N LYS A 237 2.87 -20.43 8.92
CA LYS A 237 2.90 -20.64 10.37
C LYS A 237 4.10 -20.02 11.06
N GLU A 238 5.22 -19.91 10.38
CA GLU A 238 6.44 -19.32 10.92
C GLU A 238 6.35 -17.80 10.89
N ASP A 239 5.85 -17.23 9.80
CA ASP A 239 5.64 -15.77 9.63
C ASP A 239 4.66 -15.18 10.67
N ILE A 240 3.64 -15.94 11.05
CA ILE A 240 2.63 -15.50 12.03
C ILE A 240 2.89 -16.02 13.45
N SER A 241 3.99 -16.76 13.69
CA SER A 241 4.32 -17.35 14.99
C SER A 241 4.47 -16.32 16.13
N TRP A 242 4.72 -15.07 15.76
CA TRP A 242 4.78 -13.95 16.70
C TRP A 242 3.46 -13.74 17.46
N ILE A 243 2.31 -14.13 16.89
CA ILE A 243 0.99 -14.09 17.56
C ILE A 243 1.03 -14.97 18.84
N ASP A 244 1.72 -16.10 18.77
CA ASP A 244 1.90 -17.03 19.88
C ASP A 244 3.14 -16.71 20.74
N GLY A 245 3.86 -15.63 20.39
CA GLY A 245 5.07 -15.20 21.12
C GLY A 245 6.32 -15.98 20.76
N VAL A 246 6.35 -16.55 19.57
CA VAL A 246 7.54 -17.17 18.99
C VAL A 246 8.01 -16.31 17.83
N TYR A 247 9.27 -15.94 17.86
CA TYR A 247 9.92 -15.21 16.76
C TYR A 247 10.76 -16.18 15.97
N THR A 248 10.48 -16.27 14.68
CA THR A 248 11.22 -17.08 13.74
C THR A 248 12.04 -16.16 12.84
N PHE A 249 13.34 -16.40 12.81
CA PHE A 249 14.27 -15.81 11.85
C PHE A 249 14.60 -16.90 10.83
N ASP A 250 14.33 -16.65 9.57
CA ASP A 250 14.65 -17.56 8.48
C ASP A 250 15.51 -16.80 7.47
N ASP A 251 16.81 -17.17 7.41
CA ASP A 251 17.81 -16.48 6.57
C ASP A 251 17.75 -14.95 6.67
N GLN A 252 17.54 -14.44 7.89
CA GLN A 252 17.34 -13.01 8.14
C GLN A 252 18.68 -12.33 8.43
N SER A 253 18.89 -11.13 7.82
CA SER A 253 20.08 -10.32 8.11
C SER A 253 20.11 -9.89 9.57
N PHE A 254 21.31 -9.81 10.16
CA PHE A 254 21.47 -9.33 11.54
C PHE A 254 20.94 -7.92 11.74
N SER A 255 21.03 -7.08 10.71
CA SER A 255 20.42 -5.74 10.71
C SER A 255 18.90 -5.80 10.96
N ALA A 256 18.18 -6.67 10.27
CA ALA A 256 16.74 -6.86 10.46
C ALA A 256 16.42 -7.44 11.85
N ILE A 257 17.22 -8.42 12.31
CA ILE A 257 17.10 -9.01 13.64
C ILE A 257 17.29 -7.95 14.73
N VAL A 258 18.32 -7.09 14.63
CA VAL A 258 18.56 -6.00 15.59
C VAL A 258 17.35 -5.08 15.68
N GLN A 259 16.80 -4.64 14.55
CA GLN A 259 15.61 -3.80 14.53
C GLN A 259 14.41 -4.48 15.21
N GLN A 260 14.24 -5.77 14.99
CA GLN A 260 13.18 -6.56 15.59
C GLN A 260 13.37 -6.71 17.10
N LEU A 261 14.60 -7.01 17.56
CA LEU A 261 14.92 -7.11 18.98
C LEU A 261 14.75 -5.77 19.71
N GLU A 262 15.11 -4.64 19.11
CA GLU A 262 14.86 -3.30 19.66
C GLU A 262 13.35 -3.00 19.83
N ARG A 263 12.50 -3.54 18.97
CA ARG A 263 11.04 -3.41 19.12
C ARG A 263 10.50 -4.23 20.29
N TYR A 264 11.09 -5.39 20.53
CA TYR A 264 10.59 -6.31 21.56
C TYR A 264 11.14 -6.03 22.95
N TYR A 265 12.43 -5.72 23.07
CA TYR A 265 13.12 -5.63 24.37
C TYR A 265 13.28 -4.22 24.92
N ASP A 266 12.62 -3.23 24.34
CA ASP A 266 12.78 -1.84 24.76
C ASP A 266 14.25 -1.42 25.01
N THR A 267 15.15 -1.94 24.21
CA THR A 267 16.60 -1.78 24.32
C THR A 267 17.15 -1.18 23.04
N LYS A 268 18.11 -0.28 23.15
CA LYS A 268 18.87 0.21 21.99
C LYS A 268 20.08 -0.68 21.76
N ILE A 269 20.22 -1.21 20.54
CA ILE A 269 21.37 -2.05 20.16
C ILE A 269 22.28 -1.23 19.23
N VAL A 270 23.48 -0.95 19.69
CA VAL A 270 24.52 -0.22 18.94
C VAL A 270 25.53 -1.23 18.41
N VAL A 271 25.68 -1.30 17.11
CA VAL A 271 26.60 -2.24 16.46
C VAL A 271 27.84 -1.49 15.98
N ASN A 272 28.95 -1.65 16.71
CA ASN A 272 30.27 -1.10 16.36
C ASN A 272 31.06 -2.01 15.42
N TYR A 273 30.47 -3.09 14.96
CA TYR A 273 31.02 -4.07 14.04
C TYR A 273 30.10 -4.20 12.82
N PRO A 274 30.14 -3.22 11.85
CA PRO A 274 29.18 -3.16 10.76
C PRO A 274 29.10 -4.40 9.89
N GLN A 275 30.20 -5.14 9.74
CA GLN A 275 30.28 -6.34 8.90
C GLN A 275 29.37 -7.48 9.36
N ILE A 276 28.90 -7.45 10.62
CA ILE A 276 27.95 -8.45 11.12
C ILE A 276 26.52 -8.17 10.64
N LEU A 277 26.21 -6.92 10.27
CA LEU A 277 24.85 -6.51 9.92
C LEU A 277 24.30 -7.26 8.70
N ASP A 278 25.17 -7.63 7.77
CA ASP A 278 24.81 -8.38 6.56
C ASP A 278 24.85 -9.90 6.75
N TYR A 279 25.22 -10.36 7.96
CA TYR A 279 25.23 -11.79 8.27
C TYR A 279 23.80 -12.30 8.48
N HIS A 280 23.49 -13.45 7.89
CA HIS A 280 22.17 -14.04 7.97
C HIS A 280 22.11 -15.11 9.07
N PHE A 281 20.99 -15.15 9.77
CA PHE A 281 20.74 -16.11 10.85
C PHE A 281 19.37 -16.77 10.66
N THR A 282 19.33 -18.05 11.04
CA THR A 282 18.10 -18.80 11.14
C THR A 282 17.95 -19.33 12.57
N GLY A 283 16.79 -19.11 13.18
CA GLY A 283 16.52 -19.55 14.55
C GLY A 283 15.12 -19.19 15.02
N LYS A 284 14.73 -19.78 16.17
CA LYS A 284 13.46 -19.50 16.82
C LYS A 284 13.69 -19.15 18.27
N PHE A 285 13.06 -18.04 18.71
CA PHE A 285 13.14 -17.55 20.09
C PHE A 285 11.75 -17.29 20.63
N ARG A 286 11.57 -17.42 21.93
CA ARG A 286 10.33 -17.08 22.60
C ARG A 286 10.41 -15.65 23.13
N TYR A 287 9.32 -14.94 23.15
CA TYR A 287 9.20 -13.60 23.71
C TYR A 287 9.72 -13.50 25.16
N ARG A 288 9.69 -14.60 25.92
CA ARG A 288 10.13 -14.66 27.30
C ARG A 288 11.63 -14.92 27.45
N ASP A 289 12.32 -15.27 26.37
CA ASP A 289 13.77 -15.52 26.43
C ASP A 289 14.49 -14.20 26.70
N PRO A 290 15.43 -14.12 27.66
CA PRO A 290 16.22 -12.93 27.87
C PRO A 290 17.00 -12.54 26.60
N LEU A 291 17.11 -11.23 26.32
CA LEU A 291 17.86 -10.74 25.15
C LEU A 291 19.30 -11.26 25.10
N THR A 292 19.95 -11.39 26.29
CA THR A 292 21.31 -11.95 26.44
C THR A 292 21.39 -13.39 25.93
N VAL A 293 20.37 -14.22 26.21
CA VAL A 293 20.32 -15.62 25.72
C VAL A 293 20.26 -15.65 24.20
N ILE A 294 19.45 -14.76 23.59
CA ILE A 294 19.35 -14.68 22.13
C ILE A 294 20.71 -14.26 21.54
N LEU A 295 21.34 -13.22 22.09
CA LEU A 295 22.63 -12.77 21.62
C LEU A 295 23.72 -13.82 21.80
N ASP A 296 23.69 -14.60 22.88
CA ASP A 296 24.65 -15.70 23.11
C ASP A 296 24.47 -16.84 22.09
N VAL A 297 23.23 -17.16 21.69
CA VAL A 297 22.96 -18.14 20.63
C VAL A 297 23.46 -17.62 19.27
N VAL A 298 23.16 -16.37 18.96
CA VAL A 298 23.63 -15.73 17.70
C VAL A 298 25.16 -15.70 17.66
N LYS A 299 25.81 -15.40 18.78
CA LYS A 299 27.27 -15.38 18.96
C LYS A 299 27.94 -16.73 18.65
N GLN A 300 27.26 -17.86 18.88
CA GLN A 300 27.80 -19.18 18.54
C GLN A 300 28.01 -19.39 17.05
N ASN A 301 27.20 -18.74 16.23
CA ASN A 301 27.30 -18.83 14.76
C ASN A 301 28.29 -17.82 14.15
N LYS A 302 28.43 -16.67 14.79
CA LYS A 302 29.34 -15.60 14.38
C LYS A 302 29.93 -14.91 15.57
N ALA A 303 31.24 -15.00 15.74
CA ALA A 303 31.94 -14.43 16.89
C ALA A 303 31.80 -12.89 16.93
N PHE A 304 31.25 -12.40 18.03
CA PHE A 304 31.25 -11.00 18.41
C PHE A 304 31.23 -10.92 19.94
N THR A 305 31.50 -9.74 20.48
CA THR A 305 31.34 -9.46 21.90
C THR A 305 30.24 -8.44 22.12
N TYR A 306 29.56 -8.48 23.26
CA TYR A 306 28.58 -7.45 23.59
C TYR A 306 28.67 -7.06 25.06
N LYS A 307 28.26 -5.81 25.33
CA LYS A 307 28.20 -5.26 26.68
C LYS A 307 26.88 -4.54 26.87
N GLN A 308 26.23 -4.80 27.98
CA GLN A 308 25.04 -4.05 28.39
C GLN A 308 25.46 -2.84 29.24
N VAL A 309 24.97 -1.66 28.86
CA VAL A 309 25.20 -0.40 29.57
C VAL A 309 23.83 0.29 29.73
N GLY A 310 23.25 0.15 30.94
CA GLY A 310 21.88 0.61 31.18
C GLY A 310 20.89 -0.07 30.23
N ASN A 311 20.13 0.73 29.49
CA ASN A 311 19.15 0.24 28.49
C ASN A 311 19.75 0.12 27.05
N LYS A 312 21.06 -0.05 26.94
CA LYS A 312 21.75 -0.19 25.65
C LYS A 312 22.60 -1.46 25.66
N ILE A 313 22.60 -2.12 24.52
CA ILE A 313 23.54 -3.19 24.19
C ILE A 313 24.52 -2.65 23.16
N ILE A 314 25.79 -2.82 23.40
CA ILE A 314 26.87 -2.43 22.49
C ILE A 314 27.53 -3.70 22.00
N ILE A 315 27.49 -3.93 20.69
CA ILE A 315 28.08 -5.07 20.00
C ILE A 315 29.40 -4.65 19.36
N ASN A 316 30.46 -5.35 19.68
CA ASN A 316 31.79 -5.15 19.15
C ASN A 316 32.31 -6.44 18.49
N ARG A 317 33.41 -6.32 17.78
CA ARG A 317 34.11 -7.48 17.17
C ARG A 317 34.62 -8.43 18.27
#